data_08c154d9e265ac7a6420c35d353aaa2c
#
_entry.id   08c154d9e265ac7a6420c35d353aaa2c
#
_cell.length_a   1.000
_cell.length_b   1.000
_cell.length_c   1.000
_cell.angle_alpha   90.00
_cell.angle_beta   90.00
_cell.angle_gamma   90.00
#
_symmetry.space_group_name_H-M   'P 1'
#
loop_
_entity.id
_entity.type
_entity.pdbx_description
1 polymer ?
#
loop_
_entity_poly.entity_id
_entity_poly.type
_entity_poly.pdbx_seq_one_letter_code
_entity_poly.pdbx_strand_id
1 'polypeptide(L)'
;LSIMMLNAMPKDDFTAAMSPIFDEIDDPWIAERSWNAAPFRDIESLHRAMIASIDRACTQDQIELLARQPCIKERKGGLYYRRFSPEQQSALEEKCAEYEDTFGYPFLCFCKVSSPKEILSLLDRRLQNPPQLERITALAELSKIARERLDALVEQPRPIAANTSNPDGPTAAAR
;
A
#
# COMPACT_ATOMS: atom_id res chain seq x y z
N LEU A 1 6.36 -9.35 -12.17
CA LEU A 1 7.65 -9.51 -11.49
C LEU A 1 7.56 -10.57 -10.42
N SER A 2 8.65 -11.34 -10.18
CA SER A 2 8.74 -12.25 -9.03
C SER A 2 9.80 -11.76 -8.03
N ILE A 3 9.71 -12.23 -6.78
CA ILE A 3 10.73 -11.93 -5.76
C ILE A 3 12.13 -12.39 -6.19
N MET A 4 12.20 -13.54 -6.88
CA MET A 4 13.47 -14.03 -7.42
C MET A 4 14.07 -13.07 -8.45
N MET A 5 13.24 -12.51 -9.35
CA MET A 5 13.68 -11.49 -10.32
C MET A 5 14.16 -10.23 -9.61
N LEU A 6 13.42 -9.74 -8.62
CA LEU A 6 13.79 -8.56 -7.85
C LEU A 6 15.13 -8.74 -7.13
N ASN A 7 15.38 -9.92 -6.54
CA ASN A 7 16.64 -10.25 -5.89
C ASN A 7 17.84 -10.35 -6.85
N ALA A 8 17.59 -10.60 -8.13
CA ALA A 8 18.63 -10.69 -9.16
C ALA A 8 18.89 -9.34 -9.88
N MET A 9 18.06 -8.31 -9.62
CA MET A 9 18.21 -7.00 -10.26
C MET A 9 19.41 -6.23 -9.69
N PRO A 10 20.14 -5.46 -10.51
CA PRO A 10 21.00 -4.40 -10.03
C PRO A 10 20.21 -3.37 -9.21
N LYS A 11 20.89 -2.62 -8.32
CA LYS A 11 20.25 -1.63 -7.46
C LYS A 11 19.38 -0.63 -8.23
N ASP A 12 19.92 -0.09 -9.32
CA ASP A 12 19.23 0.95 -10.11
C ASP A 12 17.94 0.41 -10.75
N ASP A 13 17.98 -0.81 -11.29
CA ASP A 13 16.82 -1.47 -11.88
C ASP A 13 15.75 -1.79 -10.82
N PHE A 14 16.18 -2.28 -9.65
CA PHE A 14 15.29 -2.51 -8.52
C PHE A 14 14.65 -1.20 -8.05
N THR A 15 15.44 -0.14 -7.90
CA THR A 15 14.98 1.17 -7.48
C THR A 15 13.93 1.72 -8.46
N ALA A 16 14.20 1.65 -9.77
CA ALA A 16 13.26 2.07 -10.80
C ALA A 16 11.96 1.24 -10.78
N ALA A 17 12.06 -0.06 -10.53
CA ALA A 17 10.89 -0.95 -10.46
C ALA A 17 10.03 -0.70 -9.22
N MET A 18 10.63 -0.29 -8.10
CA MET A 18 9.94 -0.14 -6.81
C MET A 18 9.52 1.30 -6.48
N SER A 19 10.10 2.32 -7.10
CA SER A 19 9.74 3.73 -6.85
C SER A 19 8.25 4.04 -7.03
N PRO A 20 7.50 3.43 -7.97
CA PRO A 20 6.07 3.69 -8.12
C PRO A 20 5.21 3.21 -6.94
N ILE A 21 5.75 2.35 -6.06
CA ILE A 21 5.01 1.84 -4.90
C ILE A 21 4.61 2.96 -3.93
N PHE A 22 5.46 4.01 -3.83
CA PHE A 22 5.24 5.17 -2.97
C PHE A 22 5.16 6.50 -3.75
N ASP A 23 4.98 6.43 -5.08
CA ASP A 23 4.98 7.62 -5.96
C ASP A 23 6.29 8.44 -5.86
N GLU A 24 7.44 7.76 -5.70
CA GLU A 24 8.78 8.35 -5.52
C GLU A 24 9.58 8.40 -6.83
N ILE A 25 8.99 8.88 -7.92
CA ILE A 25 9.64 8.83 -9.25
C ILE A 25 10.92 9.68 -9.28
N ASP A 26 10.91 10.84 -8.63
CA ASP A 26 12.02 11.80 -8.67
C ASP A 26 13.07 11.60 -7.55
N ASP A 27 12.69 10.97 -6.45
CA ASP A 27 13.55 10.74 -5.28
C ASP A 27 13.20 9.41 -4.59
N PRO A 28 13.67 8.28 -5.14
CA PRO A 28 13.25 6.93 -4.73
C PRO A 28 13.98 6.41 -3.49
N TRP A 29 14.12 7.20 -2.45
CA TRP A 29 14.90 6.88 -1.26
C TRP A 29 14.40 5.66 -0.49
N ILE A 30 13.08 5.36 -0.51
CA ILE A 30 12.52 4.16 0.13
C ILE A 30 13.01 2.92 -0.61
N ALA A 31 12.88 2.90 -1.93
CA ALA A 31 13.35 1.79 -2.77
C ALA A 31 14.86 1.59 -2.62
N GLU A 32 15.65 2.67 -2.68
CA GLU A 32 17.10 2.61 -2.51
C GLU A 32 17.54 2.07 -1.15
N ARG A 33 16.91 2.54 -0.07
CA ARG A 33 17.22 2.06 1.29
C ARG A 33 16.77 0.61 1.50
N SER A 34 15.64 0.23 0.89
CA SER A 34 15.12 -1.14 0.97
C SER A 34 16.02 -2.16 0.29
N TRP A 35 16.73 -1.78 -0.79
CA TRP A 35 17.69 -2.64 -1.46
C TRP A 35 18.75 -3.23 -0.51
N ASN A 36 19.16 -2.49 0.50
CA ASN A 36 20.15 -2.95 1.48
C ASN A 36 19.68 -4.14 2.32
N ALA A 37 18.38 -4.45 2.31
CA ALA A 37 17.79 -5.60 3.00
C ALA A 37 17.64 -6.84 2.10
N ALA A 38 18.06 -6.75 0.83
CA ALA A 38 18.05 -7.91 -0.07
C ALA A 38 19.09 -8.98 0.38
N PRO A 39 18.87 -10.26 0.10
CA PRO A 39 17.76 -10.82 -0.69
C PRO A 39 16.45 -10.94 0.13
N PHE A 40 15.33 -10.67 -0.53
CA PHE A 40 14.00 -10.81 0.05
C PHE A 40 13.51 -12.26 -0.08
N ARG A 41 12.90 -12.79 0.98
CA ARG A 41 12.33 -14.14 0.98
C ARG A 41 10.97 -14.18 0.25
N ASP A 42 10.17 -13.13 0.44
CA ASP A 42 8.78 -13.01 -0.02
C ASP A 42 8.37 -11.53 -0.10
N ILE A 43 7.17 -11.26 -0.60
CA ILE A 43 6.60 -9.90 -0.68
C ILE A 43 6.51 -9.27 0.71
N GLU A 44 6.24 -10.06 1.73
CA GLU A 44 6.13 -9.56 3.11
C GLU A 44 7.46 -9.01 3.62
N SER A 45 8.57 -9.70 3.36
CA SER A 45 9.90 -9.24 3.75
C SER A 45 10.33 -7.98 2.98
N LEU A 46 9.97 -7.87 1.68
CA LEU A 46 10.18 -6.66 0.89
C LEU A 46 9.35 -5.50 1.44
N HIS A 47 8.05 -5.69 1.65
CA HIS A 47 7.16 -4.67 2.22
C HIS A 47 7.67 -4.18 3.58
N ARG A 48 8.07 -5.09 4.46
CA ARG A 48 8.63 -4.76 5.77
C ARG A 48 9.92 -3.93 5.66
N ALA A 49 10.79 -4.23 4.72
CA ALA A 49 12.01 -3.45 4.49
C ALA A 49 11.68 -2.01 4.05
N MET A 50 10.67 -1.85 3.19
CA MET A 50 10.20 -0.52 2.76
C MET A 50 9.60 0.28 3.92
N ILE A 51 8.74 -0.33 4.72
CA ILE A 51 8.14 0.34 5.89
C ILE A 51 9.22 0.69 6.93
N ALA A 52 10.18 -0.19 7.18
CA ALA A 52 11.30 0.12 8.07
C ALA A 52 12.16 1.29 7.58
N SER A 53 12.24 1.52 6.28
CA SER A 53 12.92 2.70 5.71
C SER A 53 12.15 3.98 6.03
N ILE A 54 10.82 3.96 5.96
CA ILE A 54 9.94 5.07 6.32
C ILE A 54 10.00 5.36 7.82
N ASP A 55 9.94 4.32 8.66
CA ASP A 55 9.96 4.47 10.13
C ASP A 55 11.26 5.11 10.65
N ARG A 56 12.37 4.88 9.94
CA ARG A 56 13.68 5.47 10.27
C ARG A 56 13.90 6.87 9.69
N ALA A 57 13.00 7.33 8.84
CA ALA A 57 13.10 8.66 8.24
C ALA A 57 12.75 9.74 9.25
N CYS A 58 13.28 10.94 9.05
CA CYS A 58 12.91 12.08 9.88
C CYS A 58 11.44 12.48 9.65
N THR A 59 10.88 13.25 10.58
CA THR A 59 9.47 13.70 10.49
C THR A 59 9.19 14.46 9.19
N GLN A 60 10.14 15.27 8.73
CA GLN A 60 9.98 16.06 7.51
C GLN A 60 9.89 15.16 6.28
N ASP A 61 10.78 14.17 6.14
CA ASP A 61 10.75 13.21 5.02
C ASP A 61 9.43 12.43 5.00
N GLN A 62 8.90 12.06 6.18
CA GLN A 62 7.60 11.37 6.29
C GLN A 62 6.43 12.24 5.85
N ILE A 63 6.43 13.54 6.20
CA ILE A 63 5.41 14.50 5.79
C ILE A 63 5.48 14.73 4.27
N GLU A 64 6.68 14.90 3.71
CA GLU A 64 6.88 15.06 2.26
C GLU A 64 6.43 13.83 1.48
N LEU A 65 6.72 12.63 1.99
CA LEU A 65 6.23 11.39 1.42
C LEU A 65 4.69 11.34 1.37
N LEU A 66 4.03 11.70 2.49
CA LEU A 66 2.56 11.75 2.56
C LEU A 66 1.98 12.80 1.63
N ALA A 67 2.61 13.98 1.51
CA ALA A 67 2.16 15.08 0.68
C ALA A 67 2.20 14.76 -0.83
N ARG A 68 3.07 13.85 -1.26
CA ARG A 68 3.16 13.40 -2.66
C ARG A 68 2.08 12.40 -3.04
N GLN A 69 1.36 11.82 -2.08
CA GLN A 69 0.38 10.78 -2.39
C GLN A 69 -0.89 11.36 -3.02
N PRO A 70 -1.49 10.67 -4.01
CA PRO A 70 -2.74 11.12 -4.60
C PRO A 70 -3.87 11.11 -3.55
N CYS A 71 -4.70 12.13 -3.56
CA CYS A 71 -5.88 12.20 -2.69
C CYS A 71 -6.91 11.13 -3.06
N ILE A 72 -7.89 10.91 -2.18
CA ILE A 72 -8.95 9.90 -2.39
C ILE A 72 -9.76 10.14 -3.69
N LYS A 73 -9.86 11.38 -4.16
CA LYS A 73 -10.55 11.72 -5.41
C LYS A 73 -9.82 11.20 -6.64
N GLU A 74 -8.51 11.18 -6.62
CA GLU A 74 -7.64 10.83 -7.75
C GLU A 74 -7.28 9.34 -7.77
N ARG A 75 -7.25 8.72 -6.60
CA ARG A 75 -6.85 7.32 -6.47
C ARG A 75 -7.69 6.39 -7.33
N LYS A 76 -7.01 5.48 -8.06
CA LYS A 76 -7.61 4.55 -9.01
C LYS A 76 -8.55 5.24 -10.03
N GLY A 77 -8.13 6.40 -10.52
CA GLY A 77 -8.92 7.17 -11.50
C GLY A 77 -10.28 7.62 -10.95
N GLY A 78 -10.37 7.93 -9.66
CA GLY A 78 -11.59 8.39 -9.02
C GLY A 78 -12.61 7.29 -8.73
N LEU A 79 -12.21 6.00 -8.79
CA LEU A 79 -13.12 4.87 -8.57
C LEU A 79 -13.85 4.95 -7.21
N TYR A 80 -13.16 5.36 -6.16
CA TYR A 80 -13.77 5.53 -4.83
C TYR A 80 -14.68 6.75 -4.79
N TYR A 81 -14.25 7.86 -5.37
CA TYR A 81 -14.98 9.13 -5.39
C TYR A 81 -16.34 9.01 -6.09
N ARG A 82 -16.44 8.25 -7.18
CA ARG A 82 -17.70 8.02 -7.93
C ARG A 82 -18.79 7.30 -7.13
N ARG A 83 -18.46 6.71 -5.99
CA ARG A 83 -19.40 6.04 -5.09
C ARG A 83 -20.16 7.01 -4.18
N PHE A 84 -19.71 8.25 -4.09
CA PHE A 84 -20.33 9.30 -3.28
C PHE A 84 -21.46 9.98 -4.05
N SER A 85 -22.58 10.32 -3.34
CA SER A 85 -23.58 11.21 -3.91
C SER A 85 -23.01 12.61 -4.11
N PRO A 86 -23.63 13.48 -4.93
CA PRO A 86 -23.16 14.87 -5.11
C PRO A 86 -22.98 15.63 -3.79
N GLU A 87 -23.88 15.46 -2.83
CA GLU A 87 -23.82 16.09 -1.50
C GLU A 87 -22.65 15.53 -0.69
N GLN A 88 -22.45 14.23 -0.76
CA GLN A 88 -21.31 13.56 -0.10
C GLN A 88 -19.98 13.94 -0.74
N GLN A 89 -19.93 14.15 -2.05
CA GLN A 89 -18.74 14.62 -2.75
C GLN A 89 -18.36 16.02 -2.29
N SER A 90 -19.33 16.94 -2.19
CA SER A 90 -19.11 18.29 -1.65
C SER A 90 -18.57 18.25 -0.21
N ALA A 91 -19.19 17.44 0.64
CA ALA A 91 -18.75 17.29 2.04
C ALA A 91 -17.34 16.66 2.12
N LEU A 92 -17.03 15.70 1.26
CA LEU A 92 -15.70 15.08 1.19
C LEU A 92 -14.64 16.09 0.77
N GLU A 93 -14.94 16.92 -0.24
CA GLU A 93 -14.00 17.94 -0.76
C GLU A 93 -13.69 18.99 0.29
N GLU A 94 -14.71 19.52 0.96
CA GLU A 94 -14.54 20.50 2.03
C GLU A 94 -13.67 19.94 3.18
N LYS A 95 -13.99 18.74 3.65
CA LYS A 95 -13.26 18.09 4.74
C LYS A 95 -11.84 17.67 4.35
N CYS A 96 -11.61 17.25 3.11
CA CYS A 96 -10.27 16.94 2.61
C CYS A 96 -9.41 18.21 2.53
N ALA A 97 -9.99 19.34 2.13
CA ALA A 97 -9.28 20.62 2.14
C ALA A 97 -8.91 21.04 3.57
N GLU A 98 -9.85 20.96 4.51
CA GLU A 98 -9.60 21.21 5.95
C GLU A 98 -8.50 20.30 6.51
N TYR A 99 -8.52 19.02 6.11
CA TYR A 99 -7.52 18.04 6.55
C TYR A 99 -6.13 18.39 6.02
N GLU A 100 -6.02 18.74 4.74
CA GLU A 100 -4.76 19.11 4.11
C GLU A 100 -4.19 20.42 4.69
N ASP A 101 -5.06 21.42 4.95
CA ASP A 101 -4.68 22.65 5.62
C ASP A 101 -4.19 22.40 7.05
N THR A 102 -4.78 21.42 7.75
CA THR A 102 -4.43 21.11 9.15
C THR A 102 -3.13 20.31 9.26
N PHE A 103 -2.91 19.34 8.38
CA PHE A 103 -1.82 18.37 8.53
C PHE A 103 -0.71 18.50 7.48
N GLY A 104 -0.95 19.21 6.37
CA GLY A 104 0.03 19.44 5.30
C GLY A 104 0.17 18.31 4.30
N TYR A 105 -0.76 17.34 4.29
CA TYR A 105 -0.81 16.22 3.35
C TYR A 105 -2.25 15.75 3.12
N PRO A 106 -2.56 15.10 1.97
CA PRO A 106 -3.91 14.65 1.67
C PRO A 106 -4.39 13.54 2.62
N PHE A 107 -5.70 13.46 2.78
CA PHE A 107 -6.33 12.37 3.53
C PHE A 107 -6.12 11.03 2.83
N LEU A 108 -5.36 10.15 3.47
CA LEU A 108 -5.08 8.80 3.01
C LEU A 108 -5.93 7.79 3.80
N CYS A 109 -6.62 6.92 3.07
CA CYS A 109 -7.47 5.88 3.62
C CYS A 109 -7.42 4.64 2.73
N PHE A 110 -7.21 3.47 3.31
CA PHE A 110 -7.35 2.20 2.61
C PHE A 110 -8.83 1.79 2.54
N CYS A 111 -9.56 2.41 1.61
CA CYS A 111 -11.04 2.43 1.56
C CYS A 111 -11.67 1.25 0.81
N LYS A 112 -11.00 0.10 0.68
CA LYS A 112 -11.40 -0.98 -0.23
C LYS A 112 -12.86 -1.47 -0.03
N VAL A 113 -13.31 -1.51 1.21
CA VAL A 113 -14.64 -2.03 1.59
C VAL A 113 -15.52 -1.00 2.32
N SER A 114 -15.03 0.22 2.56
CA SER A 114 -15.78 1.23 3.30
C SER A 114 -16.83 1.91 2.43
N SER A 115 -18.00 2.20 3.02
CA SER A 115 -19.04 3.02 2.40
C SER A 115 -18.65 4.50 2.41
N PRO A 116 -19.24 5.35 1.55
CA PRO A 116 -19.03 6.80 1.60
C PRO A 116 -19.29 7.42 2.99
N LYS A 117 -20.32 6.97 3.67
CA LYS A 117 -20.66 7.44 5.03
C LYS A 117 -19.57 7.08 6.05
N GLU A 118 -19.02 5.87 5.98
CA GLU A 118 -17.94 5.43 6.86
C GLU A 118 -16.65 6.21 6.60
N ILE A 119 -16.36 6.53 5.33
CA ILE A 119 -15.19 7.34 4.95
C ILE A 119 -15.31 8.76 5.49
N LEU A 120 -16.49 9.41 5.35
CA LEU A 120 -16.73 10.74 5.93
C LEU A 120 -16.62 10.73 7.45
N SER A 121 -17.20 9.74 8.13
CA SER A 121 -17.10 9.59 9.58
C SER A 121 -15.66 9.33 10.04
N LEU A 122 -14.87 8.59 9.26
CA LEU A 122 -13.45 8.37 9.53
C LEU A 122 -12.67 9.68 9.42
N LEU A 123 -12.93 10.46 8.38
CA LEU A 123 -12.28 11.74 8.16
C LEU A 123 -12.58 12.73 9.29
N ASP A 124 -13.84 12.81 9.74
CA ASP A 124 -14.22 13.63 10.90
C ASP A 124 -13.44 13.26 12.18
N ARG A 125 -13.30 11.97 12.44
CA ARG A 125 -12.53 11.50 13.60
C ARG A 125 -11.05 11.83 13.48
N ARG A 126 -10.47 11.65 12.29
CA ARG A 126 -9.05 11.87 12.06
C ARG A 126 -8.67 13.35 12.09
N LEU A 127 -9.58 14.24 11.72
CA LEU A 127 -9.41 15.69 11.89
C LEU A 127 -9.23 16.11 13.36
N GLN A 128 -9.70 15.30 14.32
CA GLN A 128 -9.54 15.56 15.74
C GLN A 128 -8.24 14.99 16.33
N ASN A 129 -7.47 14.25 15.56
CA ASN A 129 -6.21 13.68 16.05
C ASN A 129 -5.13 14.76 16.26
N PRO A 130 -4.30 14.62 17.30
CA PRO A 130 -3.07 15.38 17.39
C PRO A 130 -2.16 15.11 16.16
N PRO A 131 -1.41 16.10 15.65
CA PRO A 131 -0.63 15.95 14.41
C PRO A 131 0.34 14.75 14.39
N GLN A 132 0.96 14.43 15.53
CA GLN A 132 1.85 13.26 15.62
C GLN A 132 1.10 11.94 15.46
N LEU A 133 -0.06 11.80 16.09
CA LEU A 133 -0.89 10.61 15.96
C LEU A 133 -1.43 10.47 14.54
N GLU A 134 -1.86 11.59 13.95
CA GLU A 134 -2.40 11.58 12.59
C GLU A 134 -1.34 11.20 11.57
N ARG A 135 -0.10 11.68 11.69
CA ARG A 135 1.01 11.26 10.83
C ARG A 135 1.24 9.75 10.90
N ILE A 136 1.28 9.16 12.10
CA ILE A 136 1.44 7.71 12.28
C ILE A 136 0.27 6.97 11.64
N THR A 137 -0.95 7.46 11.81
CA THR A 137 -2.16 6.89 11.21
C THR A 137 -2.11 6.95 9.69
N ALA A 138 -1.71 8.09 9.11
CA ALA A 138 -1.57 8.26 7.67
C ALA A 138 -0.50 7.34 7.08
N LEU A 139 0.65 7.18 7.75
CA LEU A 139 1.70 6.24 7.34
C LEU A 139 1.22 4.78 7.41
N ALA A 140 0.42 4.41 8.41
CA ALA A 140 -0.18 3.09 8.50
C ALA A 140 -1.17 2.83 7.34
N GLU A 141 -1.95 3.82 6.94
CA GLU A 141 -2.82 3.72 5.76
C GLU A 141 -2.00 3.63 4.46
N LEU A 142 -0.93 4.43 4.32
CA LEU A 142 -0.01 4.34 3.20
C LEU A 142 0.65 2.95 3.09
N SER A 143 1.03 2.35 4.23
CA SER A 143 1.58 0.99 4.28
C SER A 143 0.62 -0.04 3.67
N LYS A 144 -0.68 0.04 3.96
CA LYS A 144 -1.70 -0.85 3.38
C LYS A 144 -1.86 -0.62 1.87
N ILE A 145 -1.81 0.63 1.43
CA ILE A 145 -1.87 1.01 0.01
C ILE A 145 -0.64 0.48 -0.73
N ALA A 146 0.54 0.64 -0.16
CA ALA A 146 1.79 0.15 -0.71
C ALA A 146 1.78 -1.38 -0.84
N ARG A 147 1.24 -2.10 0.16
CA ARG A 147 1.07 -3.54 0.09
C ARG A 147 0.16 -3.96 -1.06
N GLU A 148 -0.97 -3.29 -1.26
CA GLU A 148 -1.86 -3.56 -2.40
C GLU A 148 -1.14 -3.34 -3.75
N ARG A 149 -0.33 -2.27 -3.86
CA ARG A 149 0.47 -1.99 -5.06
C ARG A 149 1.54 -3.06 -5.30
N LEU A 150 2.22 -3.53 -4.24
CA LEU A 150 3.19 -4.63 -4.32
C LEU A 150 2.52 -5.94 -4.74
N ASP A 151 1.39 -6.29 -4.16
CA ASP A 151 0.64 -7.51 -4.52
C ASP A 151 0.15 -7.48 -5.98
N ALA A 152 -0.09 -6.30 -6.55
CA ALA A 152 -0.44 -6.14 -7.95
C ALA A 152 0.77 -6.20 -8.90
N LEU A 153 1.95 -5.78 -8.44
CA LEU A 153 3.18 -5.71 -9.24
C LEU A 153 3.98 -7.02 -9.20
N VAL A 154 4.00 -7.67 -8.04
CA VAL A 154 4.84 -8.85 -7.76
C VAL A 154 3.98 -10.09 -7.72
N GLU A 155 4.25 -11.02 -8.62
CA GLU A 155 3.58 -12.31 -8.67
C GLU A 155 3.92 -13.15 -7.45
N GLN A 156 2.91 -13.62 -6.74
CA GLN A 156 3.08 -14.63 -5.71
C GLN A 156 3.31 -16.00 -6.35
N PRO A 157 4.24 -16.84 -5.86
CA PRO A 157 4.35 -18.21 -6.31
C PRO A 157 2.99 -18.90 -6.06
N ARG A 158 2.40 -19.45 -7.14
CA ARG A 158 1.18 -20.26 -6.97
C ARG A 158 1.52 -21.40 -6.03
N PRO A 159 0.69 -21.67 -5.00
CA PRO A 159 0.88 -22.87 -4.20
C PRO A 159 0.84 -24.06 -5.16
N ILE A 160 1.90 -24.86 -5.14
CA ILE A 160 1.93 -26.13 -5.86
C ILE A 160 0.77 -26.93 -5.30
N ALA A 161 -0.28 -27.15 -6.12
CA ALA A 161 -1.37 -28.02 -5.75
C ALA A 161 -0.73 -29.37 -5.39
N ALA A 162 -0.88 -29.77 -4.13
CA ALA A 162 -0.44 -31.09 -3.69
C ALA A 162 -1.18 -32.11 -4.55
N ASN A 163 -0.44 -32.74 -5.45
CA ASN A 163 -0.95 -33.79 -6.30
C ASN A 163 -1.18 -35.01 -5.39
N THR A 164 -2.35 -35.12 -4.78
CA THR A 164 -2.82 -36.32 -4.13
C THR A 164 -3.22 -37.31 -5.20
N SER A 165 -2.23 -37.82 -5.93
CA SER A 165 -2.34 -39.10 -6.63
C SER A 165 -2.43 -40.14 -5.55
N ASN A 166 -3.62 -40.59 -5.25
CA ASN A 166 -3.87 -41.76 -4.45
C ASN A 166 -3.68 -43.01 -5.37
N PRO A 167 -2.59 -43.76 -5.22
CA PRO A 167 -2.44 -45.03 -5.96
C PRO A 167 -2.80 -46.20 -5.08
N ASP A 168 -4.05 -46.34 -4.71
CA ASP A 168 -4.52 -47.65 -4.16
C ASP A 168 -6.01 -47.84 -4.44
N GLY A 169 -6.26 -48.36 -5.63
CA GLY A 169 -7.50 -49.07 -5.90
C GLY A 169 -7.43 -50.46 -5.29
N PRO A 170 -8.47 -50.91 -4.57
CA PRO A 170 -8.46 -52.28 -4.01
C PRO A 170 -8.62 -53.32 -5.12
N THR A 171 -7.62 -54.19 -5.17
CA THR A 171 -7.64 -55.40 -5.96
C THR A 171 -8.79 -56.28 -5.48
N ALA A 172 -9.78 -56.54 -6.32
CA ALA A 172 -10.77 -57.60 -6.12
C ALA A 172 -10.09 -58.92 -6.27
N ALA A 173 -10.06 -59.72 -5.20
CA ALA A 173 -9.74 -61.13 -5.25
C ALA A 173 -11.03 -61.94 -5.14
N ALA A 174 -11.18 -62.78 -6.11
CA ALA A 174 -12.25 -63.77 -6.27
C ALA A 174 -12.29 -64.82 -5.14
N ARG A 175 -13.49 -65.19 -4.72
CA ARG A 175 -14.06 -66.55 -4.70
C ARG A 175 -15.49 -66.54 -4.20
#